data_965f0877d58a1448c4041d979ea54e1e
#
_entry.id   965f0877d58a1448c4041d979ea54e1e
#
_cell.length_a   1.000
_cell.length_b   1.000
_cell.length_c   1.000
_cell.angle_alpha   90.00
_cell.angle_beta   90.00
_cell.angle_gamma   90.00
#
_symmetry.space_group_name_H-M   'P 1'
#
loop_
_entity.id
_entity.type
_entity.pdbx_description
1 polymer ?
#
loop_
_entity_poly.entity_id
_entity_poly.type
_entity_poly.pdbx_seq_one_letter_code
_entity_poly.pdbx_strand_id
1 'polypeptide(L)'
;MKRSIVIFVFILLTTGAAFAHSGKAAMIPQEKTLYQRLGGYDAIAAVTDDFLGRLLGDKKFAKFFVGASNDSKTKIRQHIVDFLCLATGGPCKYIGRDMKTAHTGLGITKSDWDASVKHLIATLDKFKVPAKEKGEVLGAVGGLEKDIVEAK
;
A
#
# COMPACT_ATOMS: atom_id res chain seq x y z
N MET A 1 68.52 -21.99 63.18
CA MET A 1 68.75 -21.17 62.00
C MET A 1 67.53 -21.32 61.05
N LYS A 2 66.63 -20.39 61.09
CA LYS A 2 65.40 -20.41 60.25
C LYS A 2 65.49 -19.20 59.32
N ARG A 3 65.70 -19.45 58.00
CA ARG A 3 65.67 -18.41 56.98
C ARG A 3 64.29 -18.20 56.49
N SER A 4 63.68 -17.05 56.83
CA SER A 4 62.37 -16.60 56.27
C SER A 4 62.61 -15.98 54.91
N ILE A 5 61.95 -16.56 53.91
CA ILE A 5 61.87 -16.05 52.55
C ILE A 5 60.60 -15.18 52.47
N VAL A 6 60.81 -13.89 52.25
CA VAL A 6 59.69 -12.93 52.00
C VAL A 6 59.49 -12.89 50.48
N ILE A 7 58.32 -13.38 50.07
CA ILE A 7 57.90 -13.33 48.66
C ILE A 7 57.11 -12.03 48.47
N PHE A 8 57.68 -11.11 47.70
CA PHE A 8 57.00 -9.90 47.23
C PHE A 8 56.08 -10.31 46.04
N VAL A 9 54.76 -10.26 46.28
CA VAL A 9 53.78 -10.41 45.20
C VAL A 9 53.57 -9.02 44.55
N PHE A 10 54.06 -8.87 43.35
CA PHE A 10 53.76 -7.70 42.50
C PHE A 10 52.34 -7.87 41.90
N ILE A 11 51.41 -7.11 42.39
CA ILE A 11 50.07 -7.01 41.78
C ILE A 11 50.18 -6.00 40.64
N LEU A 12 50.20 -6.50 39.39
CA LEU A 12 50.03 -5.68 38.17
C LEU A 12 48.56 -5.27 38.04
N LEU A 13 48.24 -4.03 38.35
CA LEU A 13 46.94 -3.44 37.99
C LEU A 13 46.95 -3.15 36.48
N THR A 14 46.33 -4.00 35.68
CA THR A 14 46.00 -3.71 34.28
C THR A 14 44.70 -2.91 34.22
N THR A 15 44.81 -1.61 34.02
CA THR A 15 43.66 -0.74 33.69
C THR A 15 43.17 -1.06 32.30
N GLY A 16 42.16 -1.93 32.18
CA GLY A 16 41.47 -2.19 30.94
C GLY A 16 40.64 -0.96 30.54
N ALA A 17 41.13 -0.19 29.56
CA ALA A 17 40.30 0.83 28.90
C ALA A 17 39.19 0.15 28.10
N ALA A 18 37.98 0.18 28.63
CA ALA A 18 36.78 -0.25 27.89
C ALA A 18 36.51 0.79 26.79
N PHE A 19 36.89 0.45 25.55
CA PHE A 19 36.43 1.22 24.39
C PHE A 19 34.93 0.94 24.20
N ALA A 20 34.08 1.86 24.72
CA ALA A 20 32.68 1.90 24.40
C ALA A 20 32.55 2.25 22.90
N HIS A 21 32.41 1.22 22.06
CA HIS A 21 32.00 1.40 20.67
C HIS A 21 30.51 1.85 20.70
N SER A 22 30.32 3.16 20.71
CA SER A 22 29.01 3.76 20.43
C SER A 22 28.73 3.57 18.94
N GLY A 23 28.29 2.37 18.58
CA GLY A 23 27.82 2.07 17.25
C GLY A 23 26.58 2.89 16.96
N LYS A 24 26.76 4.07 16.39
CA LYS A 24 25.69 4.82 15.74
C LYS A 24 25.19 3.96 14.60
N ALA A 25 24.14 3.17 14.84
CA ALA A 25 23.45 2.43 13.79
C ALA A 25 23.06 3.46 12.72
N ALA A 26 23.70 3.40 11.57
CA ALA A 26 23.32 4.19 10.42
C ALA A 26 21.87 3.80 10.08
N MET A 27 20.91 4.69 10.34
CA MET A 27 19.54 4.52 9.87
C MET A 27 19.60 4.51 8.34
N ILE A 28 19.45 3.33 7.76
CA ILE A 28 19.27 3.18 6.31
C ILE A 28 17.97 3.94 6.01
N PRO A 29 17.97 4.96 5.13
CA PRO A 29 16.76 5.67 4.77
C PRO A 29 15.77 4.66 4.20
N GLN A 30 14.67 4.41 4.90
CA GLN A 30 13.62 3.53 4.41
C GLN A 30 12.95 4.24 3.23
N GLU A 31 12.98 3.62 2.04
CA GLU A 31 12.29 4.16 0.87
C GLU A 31 10.82 4.39 1.19
N LYS A 32 10.29 5.54 0.73
CA LYS A 32 8.87 5.85 0.90
C LYS A 32 8.02 4.82 0.16
N THR A 33 7.00 4.27 0.82
CA THR A 33 6.02 3.40 0.19
C THR A 33 5.29 4.12 -0.95
N LEU A 34 4.68 3.39 -1.86
CA LEU A 34 3.85 4.00 -2.91
C LEU A 34 2.73 4.86 -2.29
N TYR A 35 2.12 4.40 -1.19
CA TYR A 35 1.15 5.16 -0.41
C TYR A 35 1.67 6.56 -0.01
N GLN A 36 2.88 6.63 0.53
CA GLN A 36 3.50 7.90 0.94
C GLN A 36 3.84 8.79 -0.25
N ARG A 37 4.27 8.20 -1.37
CA ARG A 37 4.59 8.94 -2.59
C ARG A 37 3.34 9.47 -3.30
N LEU A 38 2.21 8.77 -3.17
CA LEU A 38 0.91 9.21 -3.69
C LEU A 38 0.26 10.33 -2.85
N GLY A 39 0.79 10.62 -1.65
CA GLY A 39 0.25 11.67 -0.79
C GLY A 39 -0.65 11.17 0.36
N GLY A 40 -0.67 9.85 0.60
CA GLY A 40 -1.35 9.27 1.75
C GLY A 40 -2.86 9.07 1.56
N TYR A 41 -3.56 8.91 2.68
CA TYR A 41 -4.97 8.51 2.71
C TYR A 41 -5.90 9.48 1.95
N ASP A 42 -5.76 10.78 2.20
CA ASP A 42 -6.64 11.81 1.60
C ASP A 42 -6.48 11.87 0.08
N ALA A 43 -5.26 11.70 -0.42
CA ALA A 43 -5.00 11.65 -1.85
C ALA A 43 -5.63 10.40 -2.49
N ILE A 44 -5.50 9.23 -1.85
CA ILE A 44 -6.14 7.99 -2.30
C ILE A 44 -7.67 8.12 -2.27
N ALA A 45 -8.23 8.72 -1.22
CA ALA A 45 -9.66 8.98 -1.12
C ALA A 45 -10.16 9.89 -2.26
N ALA A 46 -9.45 10.99 -2.55
CA ALA A 46 -9.80 11.90 -3.63
C ALA A 46 -9.72 11.24 -5.02
N VAL A 47 -8.69 10.42 -5.26
CA VAL A 47 -8.56 9.61 -6.49
C VAL A 47 -9.73 8.60 -6.59
N THR A 48 -10.07 7.94 -5.50
CA THR A 48 -11.21 6.99 -5.47
C THR A 48 -12.53 7.69 -5.77
N ASP A 49 -12.75 8.88 -5.22
CA ASP A 49 -13.98 9.65 -5.46
C ASP A 49 -14.14 10.04 -6.93
N ASP A 50 -13.08 10.53 -7.58
CA ASP A 50 -13.12 10.86 -9.01
C ASP A 50 -13.31 9.62 -9.87
N PHE A 51 -12.60 8.54 -9.57
CA PHE A 51 -12.71 7.28 -10.30
C PHE A 51 -14.14 6.71 -10.22
N LEU A 52 -14.70 6.60 -9.02
CA LEU A 52 -16.09 6.16 -8.85
C LEU A 52 -17.09 7.10 -9.50
N GLY A 53 -16.86 8.42 -9.42
CA GLY A 53 -17.71 9.40 -10.10
C GLY A 53 -17.75 9.16 -11.60
N ARG A 54 -16.61 8.80 -12.22
CA ARG A 54 -16.53 8.45 -13.64
C ARG A 54 -17.27 7.16 -13.96
N LEU A 55 -17.12 6.10 -13.15
CA LEU A 55 -17.83 4.84 -13.33
C LEU A 55 -19.35 5.03 -13.21
N LEU A 56 -19.80 5.76 -12.19
CA LEU A 56 -21.21 6.03 -11.97
C LEU A 56 -21.85 6.94 -13.05
N GLY A 57 -21.04 7.81 -13.67
CA GLY A 57 -21.46 8.68 -14.76
C GLY A 57 -21.46 8.02 -16.13
N ASP A 58 -20.81 6.89 -16.31
CA ASP A 58 -20.75 6.18 -17.58
C ASP A 58 -21.86 5.13 -17.68
N LYS A 59 -22.72 5.28 -18.69
CA LYS A 59 -23.86 4.36 -18.95
C LYS A 59 -23.42 2.90 -19.08
N LYS A 60 -22.19 2.63 -19.51
CA LYS A 60 -21.64 1.28 -19.63
C LYS A 60 -21.61 0.56 -18.28
N PHE A 61 -21.37 1.29 -17.19
CA PHE A 61 -21.26 0.74 -15.84
C PHE A 61 -22.58 0.79 -15.06
N ALA A 62 -23.61 1.48 -15.55
CA ALA A 62 -24.88 1.66 -14.84
C ALA A 62 -25.48 0.31 -14.39
N LYS A 63 -25.35 -0.74 -15.20
CA LYS A 63 -25.84 -2.09 -14.90
C LYS A 63 -25.26 -2.70 -13.61
N PHE A 64 -24.05 -2.33 -13.24
CA PHE A 64 -23.37 -2.86 -12.03
C PHE A 64 -23.80 -2.17 -10.75
N PHE A 65 -24.49 -1.04 -10.85
CA PHE A 65 -24.94 -0.23 -9.72
C PHE A 65 -26.46 -0.17 -9.59
N VAL A 66 -27.19 -0.97 -10.37
CA VAL A 66 -28.64 -1.06 -10.29
C VAL A 66 -29.07 -1.49 -8.88
N GLY A 67 -29.97 -0.72 -8.25
CA GLY A 67 -30.45 -0.99 -6.89
C GLY A 67 -29.46 -0.64 -5.76
N ALA A 68 -28.28 -0.14 -6.07
CA ALA A 68 -27.34 0.30 -5.04
C ALA A 68 -27.84 1.59 -4.39
N SER A 69 -28.15 1.51 -3.09
CA SER A 69 -28.47 2.68 -2.26
C SER A 69 -27.25 3.60 -2.09
N ASN A 70 -27.46 4.81 -1.57
CA ASN A 70 -26.36 5.70 -1.24
C ASN A 70 -25.44 5.07 -0.17
N ASP A 71 -25.99 4.36 0.81
CA ASP A 71 -25.20 3.64 1.81
C ASP A 71 -24.32 2.55 1.17
N SER A 72 -24.88 1.80 0.21
CA SER A 72 -24.11 0.80 -0.55
C SER A 72 -22.96 1.44 -1.31
N LYS A 73 -23.19 2.56 -1.98
CA LYS A 73 -22.15 3.31 -2.71
C LYS A 73 -21.06 3.84 -1.77
N THR A 74 -21.45 4.35 -0.61
CA THR A 74 -20.51 4.81 0.43
C THR A 74 -19.65 3.65 0.94
N LYS A 75 -20.23 2.47 1.18
CA LYS A 75 -19.49 1.27 1.59
C LYS A 75 -18.52 0.80 0.49
N ILE A 76 -18.96 0.77 -0.76
CA ILE A 76 -18.10 0.44 -1.92
C ILE A 76 -16.92 1.41 -1.97
N ARG A 77 -17.18 2.72 -1.89
CA ARG A 77 -16.14 3.74 -1.85
C ARG A 77 -15.12 3.46 -0.74
N GLN A 78 -15.57 3.23 0.49
CA GLN A 78 -14.69 3.00 1.62
C GLN A 78 -13.83 1.73 1.41
N HIS A 79 -14.44 0.66 0.92
CA HIS A 79 -13.68 -0.56 0.62
C HIS A 79 -12.60 -0.33 -0.45
N ILE A 80 -12.87 0.46 -1.48
CA ILE A 80 -11.86 0.79 -2.50
C ILE A 80 -10.73 1.62 -1.89
N VAL A 81 -11.04 2.64 -1.07
CA VAL A 81 -10.02 3.45 -0.39
C VAL A 81 -9.13 2.58 0.50
N ASP A 82 -9.72 1.73 1.34
CA ASP A 82 -8.97 0.87 2.26
C ASP A 82 -8.13 -0.16 1.51
N PHE A 83 -8.69 -0.73 0.42
CA PHE A 83 -7.96 -1.65 -0.44
C PHE A 83 -6.75 -0.98 -1.10
N LEU A 84 -6.93 0.17 -1.73
CA LEU A 84 -5.85 0.91 -2.38
C LEU A 84 -4.81 1.39 -1.37
N CYS A 85 -5.23 1.86 -0.20
CA CYS A 85 -4.33 2.24 0.87
C CYS A 85 -3.44 1.05 1.28
N LEU A 86 -4.04 -0.12 1.54
CA LEU A 86 -3.29 -1.33 1.90
C LEU A 86 -2.37 -1.78 0.75
N ALA A 87 -2.90 -1.85 -0.47
CA ALA A 87 -2.17 -2.34 -1.65
C ALA A 87 -0.97 -1.45 -2.01
N THR A 88 -0.98 -0.18 -1.61
CA THR A 88 0.12 0.76 -1.85
C THR A 88 1.09 0.88 -0.67
N GLY A 89 0.94 0.04 0.37
CA GLY A 89 1.81 0.00 1.55
C GLY A 89 1.44 1.05 2.61
N GLY A 90 0.17 1.45 2.67
CA GLY A 90 -0.39 2.29 3.72
C GLY A 90 -0.83 1.49 4.96
N PRO A 91 -1.19 2.19 6.05
CA PRO A 91 -1.53 1.57 7.33
C PRO A 91 -2.98 1.07 7.43
N CYS A 92 -3.74 1.11 6.34
CA CYS A 92 -5.16 0.76 6.35
C CYS A 92 -5.38 -0.74 6.51
N LYS A 93 -6.56 -1.10 7.02
CA LYS A 93 -7.00 -2.48 7.15
C LYS A 93 -8.19 -2.70 6.22
N TYR A 94 -7.99 -3.49 5.18
CA TYR A 94 -9.08 -3.90 4.30
C TYR A 94 -9.87 -5.04 4.93
N ILE A 95 -11.17 -4.82 5.12
CA ILE A 95 -12.11 -5.80 5.71
C ILE A 95 -13.17 -6.25 4.70
N GLY A 96 -13.04 -5.83 3.43
CA GLY A 96 -13.94 -6.23 2.35
C GLY A 96 -13.70 -7.66 1.88
N ARG A 97 -14.52 -8.09 0.93
CA ARG A 97 -14.34 -9.38 0.23
C ARG A 97 -13.12 -9.31 -0.69
N ASP A 98 -12.50 -10.46 -0.96
CA ASP A 98 -11.50 -10.55 -2.04
C ASP A 98 -12.11 -10.14 -3.40
N MET A 99 -11.26 -9.78 -4.36
CA MET A 99 -11.71 -9.23 -5.64
C MET A 99 -12.60 -10.20 -6.41
N LYS A 100 -12.28 -11.48 -6.41
CA LYS A 100 -13.07 -12.50 -7.08
C LYS A 100 -14.46 -12.60 -6.48
N THR A 101 -14.56 -12.76 -5.16
CA THR A 101 -15.85 -12.83 -4.44
C THR A 101 -16.67 -11.54 -4.57
N ALA A 102 -16.01 -10.37 -4.58
CA ALA A 102 -16.68 -9.09 -4.69
C ALA A 102 -17.30 -8.83 -6.08
N HIS A 103 -16.76 -9.47 -7.13
CA HIS A 103 -17.15 -9.23 -8.52
C HIS A 103 -17.86 -10.43 -9.16
N THR A 104 -17.86 -11.60 -8.51
CA THR A 104 -18.55 -12.81 -9.01
C THR A 104 -20.05 -12.55 -9.19
N GLY A 105 -20.56 -12.93 -10.34
CA GLY A 105 -21.98 -12.78 -10.71
C GLY A 105 -22.33 -11.44 -11.34
N LEU A 106 -21.38 -10.51 -11.47
CA LEU A 106 -21.62 -9.23 -12.13
C LEU A 106 -21.52 -9.33 -13.66
N GLY A 107 -20.93 -10.40 -14.19
CA GLY A 107 -20.75 -10.60 -15.64
C GLY A 107 -19.83 -9.55 -16.27
N ILE A 108 -18.81 -9.12 -15.54
CA ILE A 108 -17.84 -8.12 -16.02
C ILE A 108 -17.04 -8.70 -17.16
N THR A 109 -17.11 -8.05 -18.33
CA THR A 109 -16.39 -8.45 -19.53
C THR A 109 -15.01 -7.79 -19.61
N LYS A 110 -14.12 -8.33 -20.47
CA LYS A 110 -12.86 -7.67 -20.80
C LYS A 110 -13.05 -6.23 -21.29
N SER A 111 -14.12 -5.97 -22.06
CA SER A 111 -14.43 -4.63 -22.54
C SER A 111 -14.87 -3.68 -21.42
N ASP A 112 -15.54 -4.20 -20.37
CA ASP A 112 -15.87 -3.39 -19.18
C ASP A 112 -14.62 -3.10 -18.37
N TRP A 113 -13.75 -4.09 -18.20
CA TRP A 113 -12.45 -3.92 -17.56
C TRP A 113 -11.60 -2.84 -18.25
N ASP A 114 -11.41 -2.94 -19.56
CA ASP A 114 -10.60 -1.97 -20.33
C ASP A 114 -11.17 -0.54 -20.22
N ALA A 115 -12.49 -0.40 -20.20
CA ALA A 115 -13.14 0.89 -19.99
C ALA A 115 -12.88 1.43 -18.58
N SER A 116 -12.93 0.57 -17.55
CA SER A 116 -12.62 0.97 -16.17
C SER A 116 -11.16 1.44 -16.02
N VAL A 117 -10.22 0.72 -16.64
CA VAL A 117 -8.80 1.10 -16.66
C VAL A 117 -8.60 2.48 -17.33
N LYS A 118 -9.32 2.76 -18.41
CA LYS A 118 -9.28 4.10 -19.04
C LYS A 118 -9.77 5.19 -18.10
N HIS A 119 -10.83 4.95 -17.34
CA HIS A 119 -11.31 5.88 -16.31
C HIS A 119 -10.27 6.09 -15.20
N LEU A 120 -9.61 5.02 -14.76
CA LEU A 120 -8.54 5.12 -13.75
C LEU A 120 -7.36 5.95 -14.28
N ILE A 121 -6.91 5.70 -15.51
CA ILE A 121 -5.85 6.50 -16.15
C ILE A 121 -6.23 7.97 -16.19
N ALA A 122 -7.44 8.29 -16.65
CA ALA A 122 -7.92 9.67 -16.72
C ALA A 122 -8.01 10.34 -15.34
N THR A 123 -8.35 9.57 -14.30
CA THR A 123 -8.32 10.05 -12.90
C THR A 123 -6.90 10.34 -12.46
N LEU A 124 -5.95 9.41 -12.65
CA LEU A 124 -4.55 9.60 -12.26
C LEU A 124 -3.92 10.80 -12.98
N ASP A 125 -4.28 11.02 -14.26
CA ASP A 125 -3.84 12.18 -15.04
C ASP A 125 -4.43 13.49 -14.49
N LYS A 126 -5.71 13.52 -14.12
CA LYS A 126 -6.36 14.66 -13.49
C LYS A 126 -5.65 15.09 -12.21
N PHE A 127 -5.24 14.14 -11.40
CA PHE A 127 -4.49 14.37 -10.15
C PHE A 127 -2.99 14.56 -10.37
N LYS A 128 -2.53 14.59 -11.64
CA LYS A 128 -1.12 14.79 -12.01
C LYS A 128 -0.19 13.81 -11.33
N VAL A 129 -0.65 12.55 -11.15
CA VAL A 129 0.19 11.48 -10.57
C VAL A 129 1.40 11.25 -11.46
N PRO A 130 2.63 11.30 -10.92
CA PRO A 130 3.85 11.12 -11.73
C PRO A 130 3.86 9.76 -12.44
N ALA A 131 4.55 9.70 -13.58
CA ALA A 131 4.54 8.51 -14.46
C ALA A 131 4.97 7.22 -13.76
N LYS A 132 5.94 7.30 -12.85
CA LYS A 132 6.42 6.15 -12.06
C LYS A 132 5.29 5.62 -11.17
N GLU A 133 4.70 6.46 -10.33
CA GLU A 133 3.62 6.09 -9.41
C GLU A 133 2.38 5.62 -10.14
N LYS A 134 2.04 6.28 -11.26
CA LYS A 134 0.95 5.85 -12.15
C LYS A 134 1.20 4.44 -12.69
N GLY A 135 2.41 4.14 -13.15
CA GLY A 135 2.79 2.81 -13.61
C GLY A 135 2.67 1.75 -12.53
N GLU A 136 3.10 2.06 -11.30
CA GLU A 136 3.00 1.15 -10.14
C GLU A 136 1.52 0.87 -9.78
N VAL A 137 0.66 1.90 -9.76
CA VAL A 137 -0.79 1.74 -9.51
C VAL A 137 -1.44 0.88 -10.59
N LEU A 138 -1.18 1.20 -11.87
CA LEU A 138 -1.75 0.44 -12.99
C LEU A 138 -1.26 -1.00 -13.03
N GLY A 139 -0.01 -1.27 -12.66
CA GLY A 139 0.53 -2.61 -12.53
C GLY A 139 -0.16 -3.42 -11.43
N ALA A 140 -0.36 -2.81 -10.25
CA ALA A 140 -1.07 -3.44 -9.14
C ALA A 140 -2.53 -3.75 -9.49
N VAL A 141 -3.23 -2.79 -10.11
CA VAL A 141 -4.62 -2.97 -10.56
C VAL A 141 -4.69 -4.01 -11.68
N GLY A 142 -3.78 -3.99 -12.66
CA GLY A 142 -3.74 -4.95 -13.76
C GLY A 142 -3.67 -6.40 -13.31
N GLY A 143 -3.01 -6.67 -12.19
CA GLY A 143 -2.96 -8.00 -11.57
C GLY A 143 -4.31 -8.55 -11.11
N LEU A 144 -5.33 -7.69 -10.96
CA LEU A 144 -6.68 -8.05 -10.50
C LEU A 144 -7.61 -8.48 -11.65
N GLU A 145 -7.23 -8.26 -12.91
CA GLU A 145 -8.08 -8.55 -14.07
C GLU A 145 -8.62 -9.97 -14.04
N LYS A 146 -7.78 -10.96 -13.77
CA LYS A 146 -8.13 -12.38 -13.71
C LYS A 146 -9.17 -12.74 -12.65
N ASP A 147 -9.27 -11.92 -11.58
CA ASP A 147 -10.19 -12.13 -10.48
C ASP A 147 -11.50 -11.34 -10.67
N ILE A 148 -11.52 -10.36 -11.58
CA ILE A 148 -12.64 -9.45 -11.80
C ILE A 148 -13.38 -9.76 -13.10
N VAL A 149 -12.66 -10.12 -14.17
CA VAL A 149 -13.28 -10.43 -15.46
C VAL A 149 -13.81 -11.86 -15.48
N GLU A 150 -15.13 -11.99 -15.69
CA GLU A 150 -15.82 -13.29 -15.71
C GLU A 150 -16.11 -13.78 -17.14
N ALA A 151 -16.41 -12.86 -18.05
CA ALA A 151 -16.80 -13.18 -19.42
C ALA A 151 -15.69 -12.76 -20.40
N LYS A 152 -15.42 -13.63 -21.36
CA LYS A 152 -14.48 -13.40 -22.47
C LYS A 152 -15.12 -12.63 -23.61
#